data_baf6066382bc102eaad20ab9795a0402
#
_entry.id   baf6066382bc102eaad20ab9795a0402
#
_cell.length_a   1.000
_cell.length_b   1.000
_cell.length_c   1.000
_cell.angle_alpha   90.00
_cell.angle_beta   90.00
_cell.angle_gamma   90.00
#
_symmetry.space_group_name_H-M   'P 1'
#
loop_
_entity.id
_entity.type
_entity.pdbx_description
1 polymer ?
#
loop_
_entity_poly.entity_id
_entity_poly.type
_entity_poly.pdbx_seq_one_letter_code
_entity_poly.pdbx_strand_id
1 'polypeptide(L)'
;DTYTYMAEGVVEMEYPRPNPEPIAKLLHGLRDDERLGILHTDNGNPSIIAEHLEESEEITKTLVETLSDGAVLSFGLESADPNVHEENWLNCDAKQLKSAIALINKHGRTRGERGLPKLLPGLNFIAGLNGESSITYGLNLKLLRELKEEGHMIRRVNIRQVEGEGFQEIDDVDFRSFKNSVREEFDGPLLEEMLPIGTILDDVWWEAHDGRTRLPRHLGPEARDPTIHGKPGITFGRQIGAYPILVGMNY
;
A
#
# COMPACT_ATOMS: atom_id res chain seq x y z
N ASP A 1 -11.62 -6.06 -5.74
CA ASP A 1 -11.55 -5.19 -4.55
C ASP A 1 -12.17 -5.89 -3.35
N THR A 2 -11.52 -5.82 -2.19
CA THR A 2 -11.93 -6.54 -0.98
C THR A 2 -13.31 -6.09 -0.48
N TYR A 3 -13.59 -4.79 -0.48
CA TYR A 3 -14.83 -4.21 0.06
C TYR A 3 -16.03 -4.36 -0.88
N THR A 4 -15.78 -4.70 -2.15
CA THR A 4 -16.84 -4.93 -3.13
C THR A 4 -17.16 -6.41 -3.38
N TYR A 5 -16.45 -7.30 -2.69
CA TYR A 5 -16.73 -8.74 -2.82
C TYR A 5 -18.15 -9.07 -2.35
N MET A 6 -18.98 -9.53 -3.26
CA MET A 6 -20.41 -9.79 -3.05
C MET A 6 -21.17 -8.59 -2.43
N ALA A 7 -20.76 -7.36 -2.76
CA ALA A 7 -21.45 -6.16 -2.34
C ALA A 7 -22.85 -6.07 -2.95
N GLU A 8 -23.74 -5.36 -2.28
CA GLU A 8 -25.11 -5.14 -2.76
C GLU A 8 -25.17 -3.90 -3.66
N GLY A 9 -25.99 -3.92 -4.71
CA GLY A 9 -26.22 -2.78 -5.60
C GLY A 9 -25.07 -2.47 -6.56
N VAL A 10 -24.25 -3.44 -6.92
CA VAL A 10 -23.08 -3.26 -7.82
C VAL A 10 -23.43 -2.67 -9.17
N VAL A 11 -24.65 -2.89 -9.67
CA VAL A 11 -25.09 -2.38 -10.99
C VAL A 11 -25.88 -1.07 -10.84
N GLU A 12 -26.57 -0.89 -9.73
CA GLU A 12 -27.55 0.19 -9.55
C GLU A 12 -26.99 1.39 -8.76
N MET A 13 -25.95 1.19 -7.98
CA MET A 13 -25.41 2.21 -7.06
C MET A 13 -24.02 2.66 -7.50
N GLU A 14 -23.76 3.96 -7.40
CA GLU A 14 -22.42 4.54 -7.60
C GLU A 14 -21.42 3.96 -6.56
N TYR A 15 -21.87 3.83 -5.32
CA TYR A 15 -21.12 3.22 -4.23
C TYR A 15 -21.86 1.98 -3.71
N PRO A 16 -21.54 0.77 -4.24
CA PRO A 16 -22.15 -0.48 -3.79
C PRO A 16 -21.94 -0.70 -2.30
N ARG A 17 -23.00 -1.19 -1.63
CA ARG A 17 -22.94 -1.44 -0.19
C ARG A 17 -22.11 -2.68 0.12
N PRO A 18 -21.02 -2.56 0.90
CA PRO A 18 -20.21 -3.70 1.30
C PRO A 18 -21.02 -4.75 2.06
N ASN A 19 -20.68 -6.03 1.86
CA ASN A 19 -21.32 -7.13 2.57
C ASN A 19 -20.27 -7.84 3.45
N PRO A 20 -20.27 -7.59 4.78
CA PRO A 20 -19.28 -8.16 5.68
C PRO A 20 -19.32 -9.69 5.79
N GLU A 21 -20.51 -10.30 5.78
CA GLU A 21 -20.67 -11.74 6.02
C GLU A 21 -19.89 -12.64 5.05
N PRO A 22 -20.05 -12.52 3.71
CA PRO A 22 -19.31 -13.36 2.78
C PRO A 22 -17.79 -13.09 2.82
N ILE A 23 -17.37 -11.85 3.11
CA ILE A 23 -15.95 -11.50 3.26
C ILE A 23 -15.38 -12.21 4.50
N ALA A 24 -16.06 -12.14 5.63
CA ALA A 24 -15.65 -12.83 6.85
C ALA A 24 -15.57 -14.34 6.65
N LYS A 25 -16.58 -14.93 6.03
CA LYS A 25 -16.61 -16.38 5.73
C LYS A 25 -15.44 -16.81 4.85
N LEU A 26 -15.12 -16.01 3.81
CA LEU A 26 -13.99 -16.28 2.93
C LEU A 26 -12.66 -16.21 3.68
N LEU A 27 -12.42 -15.12 4.42
CA LEU A 27 -11.14 -14.85 5.07
C LEU A 27 -10.87 -15.83 6.23
N HIS A 28 -11.87 -16.13 7.06
CA HIS A 28 -11.74 -17.14 8.12
C HIS A 28 -11.50 -18.53 7.51
N GLY A 29 -12.25 -18.91 6.46
CA GLY A 29 -12.02 -20.18 5.79
C GLY A 29 -10.63 -20.32 5.17
N LEU A 30 -10.05 -19.23 4.67
CA LEU A 30 -8.66 -19.21 4.20
C LEU A 30 -7.67 -19.30 5.37
N ARG A 31 -7.92 -18.59 6.46
CA ARG A 31 -7.02 -18.56 7.63
C ARG A 31 -6.97 -19.91 8.36
N ASP A 32 -8.05 -20.66 8.33
CA ASP A 32 -8.14 -21.99 8.95
C ASP A 32 -7.37 -23.08 8.16
N ASP A 33 -6.90 -22.78 6.94
CA ASP A 33 -6.09 -23.72 6.17
C ASP A 33 -4.64 -23.70 6.66
N GLU A 34 -4.20 -24.73 7.36
CA GLU A 34 -2.84 -24.88 7.92
C GLU A 34 -1.72 -24.82 6.86
N ARG A 35 -2.04 -25.01 5.58
CA ARG A 35 -1.08 -24.90 4.46
C ARG A 35 -0.78 -23.45 4.10
N LEU A 36 -1.63 -22.50 4.53
CA LEU A 36 -1.50 -21.10 4.23
C LEU A 36 -0.52 -20.42 5.19
N GLY A 37 0.66 -20.06 4.71
CA GLY A 37 1.66 -19.34 5.51
C GLY A 37 1.37 -17.87 5.66
N ILE A 38 1.01 -17.19 4.56
CA ILE A 38 0.77 -15.74 4.51
C ILE A 38 -0.55 -15.46 3.80
N LEU A 39 -1.38 -14.64 4.42
CA LEU A 39 -2.62 -14.12 3.85
C LEU A 39 -2.55 -12.60 3.81
N HIS A 40 -2.57 -12.02 2.62
CA HIS A 40 -2.66 -10.58 2.39
C HIS A 40 -3.79 -10.27 1.42
N THR A 41 -4.33 -9.05 1.51
CA THR A 41 -5.20 -8.45 0.50
C THR A 41 -4.38 -7.47 -0.36
N ASP A 42 -4.96 -6.95 -1.43
CA ASP A 42 -4.28 -5.98 -2.30
C ASP A 42 -4.99 -4.62 -2.28
N ASN A 43 -6.17 -4.51 -2.87
CA ASN A 43 -6.84 -3.24 -3.08
C ASN A 43 -8.09 -3.06 -2.22
N GLY A 44 -8.32 -1.83 -1.77
CA GLY A 44 -9.57 -1.34 -1.22
C GLY A 44 -10.04 -0.11 -1.98
N ASN A 45 -11.36 0.06 -2.13
CA ASN A 45 -11.94 1.26 -2.71
C ASN A 45 -12.22 2.27 -1.60
N PRO A 46 -11.46 3.38 -1.51
CA PRO A 46 -11.61 4.34 -0.43
C PRO A 46 -12.95 5.09 -0.44
N SER A 47 -13.58 5.28 -1.61
CA SER A 47 -14.90 5.90 -1.70
C SER A 47 -15.97 5.02 -1.07
N ILE A 48 -15.97 3.73 -1.39
CA ILE A 48 -16.90 2.76 -0.80
C ILE A 48 -16.72 2.66 0.71
N ILE A 49 -15.47 2.64 1.17
CA ILE A 49 -15.15 2.64 2.61
C ILE A 49 -15.70 3.88 3.29
N ALA A 50 -15.56 5.05 2.68
CA ALA A 50 -16.01 6.33 3.25
C ALA A 50 -17.53 6.47 3.26
N GLU A 51 -18.21 5.97 2.23
CA GLU A 51 -19.67 6.08 2.13
C GLU A 51 -20.42 5.04 3.00
N HIS A 52 -19.76 3.94 3.38
CA HIS A 52 -20.35 2.85 4.17
C HIS A 52 -19.46 2.50 5.37
N LEU A 53 -19.28 3.46 6.30
CA LEU A 53 -18.34 3.33 7.41
C LEU A 53 -18.65 2.17 8.37
N GLU A 54 -19.93 1.86 8.62
CA GLU A 54 -20.32 0.79 9.56
C GLU A 54 -19.92 -0.57 9.02
N GLU A 55 -20.32 -0.92 7.81
CA GLU A 55 -20.00 -2.18 7.15
C GLU A 55 -18.48 -2.28 6.89
N SER A 56 -17.86 -1.16 6.51
CA SER A 56 -16.43 -1.10 6.27
C SER A 56 -15.61 -1.26 7.56
N GLU A 57 -16.12 -0.79 8.70
CA GLU A 57 -15.46 -1.03 9.99
C GLU A 57 -15.50 -2.52 10.37
N GLU A 58 -16.61 -3.20 10.14
CA GLU A 58 -16.74 -4.63 10.37
C GLU A 58 -15.78 -5.45 9.49
N ILE A 59 -15.72 -5.12 8.19
CA ILE A 59 -14.76 -5.72 7.27
C ILE A 59 -13.31 -5.44 7.70
N THR A 60 -13.00 -4.20 8.07
CA THR A 60 -11.65 -3.83 8.53
C THR A 60 -11.22 -4.64 9.75
N LYS A 61 -12.11 -4.85 10.72
CA LYS A 61 -11.84 -5.69 11.90
C LYS A 61 -11.52 -7.13 11.48
N THR A 62 -12.31 -7.69 10.57
CA THR A 62 -12.06 -9.03 10.01
C THR A 62 -10.71 -9.11 9.30
N LEU A 63 -10.35 -8.10 8.50
CA LEU A 63 -9.03 -8.03 7.85
C LEU A 63 -7.90 -8.01 8.87
N VAL A 64 -8.01 -7.19 9.91
CA VAL A 64 -7.00 -7.09 10.98
C VAL A 64 -6.86 -8.41 11.76
N GLU A 65 -7.94 -9.15 11.94
CA GLU A 65 -7.94 -10.45 12.61
C GLU A 65 -7.30 -11.55 11.75
N THR A 66 -7.63 -11.60 10.48
CA THR A 66 -7.31 -12.74 9.61
C THR A 66 -6.01 -12.59 8.81
N LEU A 67 -5.65 -11.36 8.43
CA LEU A 67 -4.44 -11.12 7.63
C LEU A 67 -3.15 -11.29 8.45
N SER A 68 -2.10 -11.67 7.76
CA SER A 68 -0.75 -11.70 8.31
C SER A 68 -0.24 -10.28 8.60
N ASP A 69 0.58 -10.12 9.64
CA ASP A 69 1.16 -8.84 10.03
C ASP A 69 1.91 -8.18 8.86
N GLY A 70 1.79 -6.86 8.75
CA GLY A 70 2.39 -6.09 7.66
C GLY A 70 1.58 -6.07 6.37
N ALA A 71 0.33 -6.49 6.42
CA ALA A 71 -0.58 -6.39 5.28
C ALA A 71 -0.79 -4.94 4.85
N VAL A 72 -1.06 -4.75 3.56
CA VAL A 72 -1.29 -3.44 2.94
C VAL A 72 -2.62 -3.47 2.20
N LEU A 73 -3.42 -2.45 2.43
CA LEU A 73 -4.62 -2.17 1.64
C LEU A 73 -4.34 -0.99 0.74
N SER A 74 -4.17 -1.22 -0.55
CA SER A 74 -3.84 -0.18 -1.53
C SER A 74 -5.06 0.61 -1.93
N PHE A 75 -4.97 1.94 -1.83
CA PHE A 75 -5.99 2.89 -2.22
C PHE A 75 -5.61 3.63 -3.50
N GLY A 76 -6.51 3.63 -4.48
CA GLY A 76 -6.41 4.47 -5.67
C GLY A 76 -7.04 5.83 -5.37
N LEU A 77 -6.24 6.87 -5.23
CA LEU A 77 -6.66 8.27 -5.30
C LEU A 77 -6.34 8.83 -6.69
N GLU A 78 -5.20 8.41 -7.20
CA GLU A 78 -4.55 8.76 -8.45
C GLU A 78 -4.06 10.21 -8.49
N SER A 79 -4.83 11.18 -8.00
CA SER A 79 -4.44 12.58 -7.84
C SER A 79 -5.22 13.24 -6.70
N ALA A 80 -4.66 14.27 -6.07
CA ALA A 80 -5.37 15.16 -5.15
C ALA A 80 -5.87 16.45 -5.84
N ASP A 81 -5.65 16.59 -7.14
CA ASP A 81 -6.07 17.75 -7.93
C ASP A 81 -7.52 17.56 -8.42
N PRO A 82 -8.46 18.43 -8.00
CA PRO A 82 -9.86 18.33 -8.43
C PRO A 82 -10.05 18.39 -9.94
N ASN A 83 -9.20 19.15 -10.65
CA ASN A 83 -9.28 19.23 -12.11
C ASN A 83 -8.92 17.91 -12.79
N VAL A 84 -7.91 17.21 -12.27
CA VAL A 84 -7.54 15.86 -12.72
C VAL A 84 -8.67 14.86 -12.44
N HIS A 85 -9.33 14.98 -11.28
CA HIS A 85 -10.49 14.14 -10.94
C HIS A 85 -11.64 14.30 -11.96
N GLU A 86 -11.99 15.54 -12.30
CA GLU A 86 -13.07 15.84 -13.24
C GLU A 86 -12.76 15.33 -14.64
N GLU A 87 -11.55 15.59 -15.15
CA GLU A 87 -11.13 15.23 -16.50
C GLU A 87 -10.98 13.71 -16.73
N ASN A 88 -10.72 12.93 -15.65
CA ASN A 88 -10.48 11.49 -15.73
C ASN A 88 -11.54 10.63 -15.03
N TRP A 89 -12.63 11.24 -14.55
CA TRP A 89 -13.74 10.54 -13.90
C TRP A 89 -13.26 9.68 -12.72
N LEU A 90 -12.32 10.21 -11.92
CA LEU A 90 -11.80 9.50 -10.75
C LEU A 90 -12.86 9.48 -9.65
N ASN A 91 -13.05 8.33 -9.02
CA ASN A 91 -14.16 8.08 -8.12
C ASN A 91 -13.88 8.35 -6.64
N CYS A 92 -12.65 8.76 -6.28
CA CYS A 92 -12.27 8.99 -4.89
C CYS A 92 -11.68 10.38 -4.71
N ASP A 93 -12.33 11.22 -3.94
CA ASP A 93 -11.77 12.51 -3.55
C ASP A 93 -10.87 12.42 -2.30
N ALA A 94 -10.17 13.52 -2.00
CA ALA A 94 -9.25 13.60 -0.86
C ALA A 94 -9.97 13.42 0.50
N LYS A 95 -11.24 13.82 0.62
CA LYS A 95 -12.02 13.68 1.86
C LYS A 95 -12.40 12.23 2.10
N GLN A 96 -12.86 11.55 1.06
CA GLN A 96 -13.19 10.12 1.11
C GLN A 96 -11.93 9.30 1.43
N LEU A 97 -10.79 9.62 0.79
CA LEU A 97 -9.52 8.99 1.09
C LEU A 97 -9.13 9.15 2.56
N LYS A 98 -9.19 10.37 3.12
CA LYS A 98 -8.88 10.63 4.53
C LYS A 98 -9.76 9.82 5.48
N SER A 99 -11.06 9.73 5.19
CA SER A 99 -12.01 8.92 5.98
C SER A 99 -11.62 7.43 5.96
N ALA A 100 -11.30 6.90 4.78
CA ALA A 100 -10.87 5.51 4.63
C ALA A 100 -9.54 5.25 5.36
N ILE A 101 -8.55 6.14 5.22
CA ILE A 101 -7.26 6.04 5.92
C ILE A 101 -7.46 6.06 7.44
N ALA A 102 -8.29 6.96 7.95
CA ALA A 102 -8.59 7.05 9.38
C ALA A 102 -9.20 5.74 9.91
N LEU A 103 -10.14 5.14 9.16
CA LEU A 103 -10.74 3.86 9.53
C LEU A 103 -9.71 2.73 9.57
N ILE A 104 -8.88 2.58 8.54
CA ILE A 104 -7.84 1.55 8.52
C ILE A 104 -6.83 1.77 9.66
N ASN A 105 -6.40 3.02 9.89
CA ASN A 105 -5.48 3.33 10.99
C ASN A 105 -6.08 3.05 12.36
N LYS A 106 -7.38 3.30 12.57
CA LYS A 106 -8.08 3.03 13.83
C LYS A 106 -7.87 1.58 14.32
N HIS A 107 -7.89 0.62 13.42
CA HIS A 107 -7.78 -0.80 13.73
C HIS A 107 -6.42 -1.40 13.35
N GLY A 108 -5.91 -1.05 12.18
CA GLY A 108 -4.76 -1.71 11.56
C GLY A 108 -3.39 -1.28 12.08
N ARG A 109 -3.27 -0.14 12.77
CA ARG A 109 -2.01 0.30 13.42
C ARG A 109 -1.59 -0.60 14.58
N THR A 110 -2.51 -1.37 15.13
CA THR A 110 -2.19 -2.36 16.17
C THR A 110 -1.07 -3.26 15.66
N ARG A 111 -0.02 -3.41 16.48
CA ARG A 111 1.11 -4.26 16.13
C ARG A 111 0.83 -5.70 16.51
N GLY A 112 1.15 -6.61 15.59
CA GLY A 112 1.10 -8.03 15.85
C GLY A 112 2.30 -8.54 16.63
N GLU A 113 2.40 -9.85 16.79
CA GLU A 113 3.43 -10.51 17.61
C GLU A 113 4.87 -10.22 17.14
N ARG A 114 5.06 -9.98 15.85
CA ARG A 114 6.36 -9.68 15.23
C ARG A 114 6.70 -8.19 15.24
N GLY A 115 5.85 -7.35 15.81
CA GLY A 115 6.06 -5.91 15.91
C GLY A 115 5.67 -5.11 14.66
N LEU A 116 5.23 -5.76 13.59
CA LEU A 116 4.67 -5.08 12.42
C LEU A 116 3.22 -4.63 12.69
N PRO A 117 2.78 -3.47 12.15
CA PRO A 117 1.36 -3.15 12.12
C PRO A 117 0.57 -4.24 11.38
N LYS A 118 -0.64 -4.53 11.83
CA LYS A 118 -1.48 -5.57 11.23
C LYS A 118 -1.87 -5.23 9.79
N LEU A 119 -2.36 -4.02 9.58
CA LEU A 119 -2.85 -3.55 8.28
C LEU A 119 -2.65 -2.05 8.14
N LEU A 120 -1.97 -1.61 7.11
CA LEU A 120 -1.82 -0.18 6.81
C LEU A 120 -2.29 0.16 5.40
N PRO A 121 -2.79 1.40 5.18
CA PRO A 121 -3.11 1.86 3.84
C PRO A 121 -1.83 2.08 3.02
N GLY A 122 -1.90 1.78 1.72
CA GLY A 122 -0.95 2.23 0.72
C GLY A 122 -1.64 3.19 -0.23
N LEU A 123 -0.93 4.19 -0.75
CA LEU A 123 -1.49 5.19 -1.66
C LEU A 123 -0.92 5.02 -3.05
N ASN A 124 -1.77 5.15 -4.07
CA ASN A 124 -1.36 5.19 -5.46
C ASN A 124 -1.63 6.58 -6.04
N PHE A 125 -0.62 7.13 -6.72
CA PHE A 125 -0.72 8.30 -7.57
C PHE A 125 -0.36 7.93 -9.01
N ILE A 126 -1.00 8.59 -9.97
CA ILE A 126 -0.69 8.44 -11.40
C ILE A 126 -0.34 9.82 -11.95
N ALA A 127 0.82 9.92 -12.61
CA ALA A 127 1.24 11.08 -13.36
C ALA A 127 0.98 10.89 -14.85
N GLY A 128 0.66 11.97 -15.56
CA GLY A 128 0.30 11.98 -16.98
C GLY A 128 -1.19 11.88 -17.23
N LEU A 129 -2.03 12.03 -16.21
CA LEU A 129 -3.47 12.11 -16.35
C LEU A 129 -3.89 13.44 -16.98
N ASN A 130 -5.01 13.46 -17.71
CA ASN A 130 -5.55 14.68 -18.28
C ASN A 130 -5.87 15.71 -17.18
N GLY A 131 -5.68 16.99 -17.49
CA GLY A 131 -5.92 18.07 -16.53
C GLY A 131 -4.76 18.32 -15.53
N GLU A 132 -3.66 17.55 -15.58
CA GLU A 132 -2.47 17.87 -14.78
C GLU A 132 -1.91 19.24 -15.15
N SER A 133 -1.36 19.92 -14.15
CA SER A 133 -0.73 21.22 -14.27
C SER A 133 0.43 21.35 -13.29
N SER A 134 1.14 22.47 -13.32
CA SER A 134 2.26 22.76 -12.41
C SER A 134 1.88 22.71 -10.93
N ILE A 135 0.60 22.85 -10.58
CA ILE A 135 0.15 22.80 -9.18
C ILE A 135 -0.24 21.38 -8.72
N THR A 136 -0.49 20.45 -9.63
CA THR A 136 -0.99 19.09 -9.31
C THR A 136 -0.09 18.36 -8.32
N TYR A 137 1.22 18.35 -8.56
CA TYR A 137 2.18 17.70 -7.64
C TYR A 137 2.27 18.41 -6.29
N GLY A 138 2.06 19.74 -6.28
CA GLY A 138 1.94 20.51 -5.04
C GLY A 138 0.72 20.12 -4.21
N LEU A 139 -0.43 19.88 -4.85
CA LEU A 139 -1.65 19.39 -4.19
C LEU A 139 -1.48 17.98 -3.65
N ASN A 140 -0.84 17.09 -4.42
CA ASN A 140 -0.53 15.73 -3.99
C ASN A 140 0.38 15.73 -2.74
N LEU A 141 1.45 16.54 -2.73
CA LEU A 141 2.32 16.68 -1.55
C LEU A 141 1.60 17.29 -0.36
N LYS A 142 0.75 18.28 -0.58
CA LYS A 142 -0.05 18.90 0.48
C LYS A 142 -0.93 17.87 1.18
N LEU A 143 -1.64 17.03 0.42
CA LEU A 143 -2.46 15.97 0.98
C LEU A 143 -1.63 14.98 1.82
N LEU A 144 -0.47 14.56 1.31
CA LEU A 144 0.42 13.66 2.05
C LEU A 144 0.92 14.27 3.35
N ARG A 145 1.27 15.58 3.34
CA ARG A 145 1.68 16.31 4.55
C ARG A 145 0.54 16.42 5.57
N GLU A 146 -0.68 16.73 5.12
CA GLU A 146 -1.86 16.75 5.99
C GLU A 146 -2.09 15.39 6.65
N LEU A 147 -2.03 14.28 5.90
CA LEU A 147 -2.16 12.93 6.45
C LEU A 147 -1.10 12.62 7.52
N LYS A 148 0.13 13.06 7.29
CA LYS A 148 1.23 12.91 8.26
C LYS A 148 1.03 13.78 9.50
N GLU A 149 0.60 15.03 9.35
CA GLU A 149 0.28 15.95 10.45
C GLU A 149 -0.89 15.46 11.29
N GLU A 150 -1.88 14.81 10.68
CA GLU A 150 -2.99 14.13 11.35
C GLU A 150 -2.54 12.84 12.07
N GLY A 151 -1.28 12.43 11.92
CA GLY A 151 -0.69 11.28 12.58
C GLY A 151 -1.08 9.94 11.98
N HIS A 152 -1.45 9.91 10.71
CA HIS A 152 -1.78 8.67 10.02
C HIS A 152 -0.52 7.91 9.57
N MET A 153 -0.48 6.62 9.85
CA MET A 153 0.52 5.70 9.31
C MET A 153 0.11 5.24 7.92
N ILE A 154 1.02 5.38 6.96
CA ILE A 154 0.86 4.90 5.58
C ILE A 154 1.99 3.93 5.29
N ARG A 155 1.69 2.78 4.69
CA ARG A 155 2.70 1.76 4.40
C ARG A 155 3.64 2.17 3.29
N ARG A 156 3.12 2.84 2.27
CA ARG A 156 3.88 3.27 1.08
C ARG A 156 3.10 4.27 0.25
N VAL A 157 3.83 5.08 -0.50
CA VAL A 157 3.29 5.90 -1.58
C VAL A 157 3.84 5.35 -2.91
N ASN A 158 2.95 4.92 -3.79
CA ASN A 158 3.31 4.39 -5.09
C ASN A 158 2.95 5.41 -6.17
N ILE A 159 3.94 5.79 -6.98
CA ILE A 159 3.77 6.76 -8.06
C ILE A 159 4.01 6.05 -9.38
N ARG A 160 3.00 6.01 -10.22
CA ARG A 160 3.04 5.44 -11.56
C ARG A 160 3.00 6.56 -12.59
N GLN A 161 3.39 6.25 -13.81
CA GLN A 161 3.26 7.13 -14.97
C GLN A 161 2.37 6.45 -15.99
N VAL A 162 1.55 7.24 -16.67
CA VAL A 162 0.88 6.83 -17.90
C VAL A 162 1.41 7.69 -19.04
N GLU A 163 1.68 7.06 -20.17
CA GLU A 163 2.21 7.69 -21.37
C GLU A 163 1.49 7.13 -22.58
N GLY A 164 1.32 7.93 -23.59
CA GLY A 164 0.72 7.50 -24.85
C GLY A 164 -0.32 8.47 -25.41
N GLU A 165 -0.93 8.10 -26.52
CA GLU A 165 -1.98 8.89 -27.16
C GLU A 165 -3.20 9.02 -26.23
N GLY A 166 -3.63 10.24 -25.95
CA GLY A 166 -4.77 10.54 -25.07
C GLY A 166 -4.40 10.86 -23.62
N PHE A 167 -3.11 10.81 -23.25
CA PHE A 167 -2.62 11.25 -21.95
C PHE A 167 -1.82 12.53 -22.06
N GLN A 168 -1.70 13.24 -20.92
CA GLN A 168 -0.95 14.48 -20.85
C GLN A 168 0.55 14.20 -20.82
N GLU A 169 1.33 15.04 -21.50
CA GLU A 169 2.79 15.00 -21.41
C GLU A 169 3.24 15.42 -19.98
N ILE A 170 4.14 14.63 -19.42
CA ILE A 170 4.65 14.83 -18.06
C ILE A 170 5.81 15.81 -18.09
N ASP A 171 5.77 16.86 -17.26
CA ASP A 171 6.97 17.67 -16.98
C ASP A 171 7.96 16.87 -16.13
N ASP A 172 9.03 16.43 -16.74
CA ASP A 172 10.07 15.60 -16.13
C ASP A 172 10.72 16.24 -14.90
N VAL A 173 10.82 17.57 -14.84
CA VAL A 173 11.46 18.30 -13.73
C VAL A 173 10.54 18.29 -12.51
N ASP A 174 9.29 18.67 -12.70
CA ASP A 174 8.27 18.69 -11.66
C ASP A 174 7.98 17.30 -11.13
N PHE A 175 7.86 16.32 -12.02
CA PHE A 175 7.63 14.92 -11.66
C PHE A 175 8.80 14.34 -10.83
N ARG A 176 10.06 14.57 -11.23
CA ARG A 176 11.22 14.13 -10.45
C ARG A 176 11.29 14.81 -9.09
N SER A 177 10.98 16.10 -9.03
CA SER A 177 10.90 16.85 -7.79
C SER A 177 9.86 16.25 -6.85
N PHE A 178 8.66 15.98 -7.35
CA PHE A 178 7.59 15.30 -6.60
C PHE A 178 8.05 13.94 -6.05
N LYS A 179 8.61 13.07 -6.89
CA LYS A 179 9.10 11.75 -6.46
C LYS A 179 10.19 11.84 -5.39
N ASN A 180 11.10 12.80 -5.51
CA ASN A 180 12.16 13.01 -4.51
C ASN A 180 11.57 13.47 -3.18
N SER A 181 10.64 14.45 -3.20
CA SER A 181 9.94 14.90 -2.01
C SER A 181 9.18 13.77 -1.32
N VAL A 182 8.47 12.93 -2.08
CA VAL A 182 7.77 11.77 -1.50
C VAL A 182 8.76 10.80 -0.84
N ARG A 183 9.89 10.52 -1.49
CA ARG A 183 10.92 9.63 -0.93
C ARG A 183 11.52 10.17 0.37
N GLU A 184 11.83 11.45 0.40
CA GLU A 184 12.54 12.09 1.53
C GLU A 184 11.60 12.40 2.69
N GLU A 185 10.39 12.89 2.42
CA GLU A 185 9.46 13.35 3.45
C GLU A 185 8.57 12.22 4.00
N PHE A 186 8.34 11.16 3.19
CA PHE A 186 7.35 10.12 3.52
C PHE A 186 7.94 8.72 3.55
N ASP A 187 8.46 8.18 2.43
CA ASP A 187 8.84 6.76 2.37
C ASP A 187 9.89 6.37 3.41
N GLY A 188 10.94 7.18 3.57
CA GLY A 188 11.99 6.94 4.57
C GLY A 188 11.45 6.99 6.00
N PRO A 189 10.88 8.13 6.44
CA PRO A 189 10.34 8.29 7.80
C PRO A 189 9.23 7.30 8.14
N LEU A 190 8.32 7.00 7.21
CA LEU A 190 7.25 6.02 7.43
C LEU A 190 7.80 4.59 7.60
N LEU A 191 8.85 4.24 6.84
CA LEU A 191 9.51 2.94 6.99
C LEU A 191 10.18 2.81 8.36
N GLU A 192 10.85 3.85 8.84
CA GLU A 192 11.47 3.89 10.18
C GLU A 192 10.42 3.77 11.29
N GLU A 193 9.29 4.48 11.18
CA GLU A 193 8.18 4.37 12.12
C GLU A 193 7.58 2.96 12.12
N MET A 194 7.45 2.35 10.95
CA MET A 194 6.89 1.00 10.80
C MET A 194 7.83 -0.08 11.36
N LEU A 195 9.14 0.11 11.23
CA LEU A 195 10.17 -0.87 11.60
C LEU A 195 11.05 -0.37 12.75
N PRO A 196 10.50 -0.12 13.95
CA PRO A 196 11.32 0.23 15.11
C PRO A 196 12.28 -0.91 15.44
N ILE A 197 13.35 -0.57 16.20
CA ILE A 197 14.33 -1.56 16.69
C ILE A 197 13.60 -2.68 17.44
N GLY A 198 13.89 -3.92 17.06
CA GLY A 198 13.25 -5.13 17.62
C GLY A 198 12.12 -5.68 16.76
N THR A 199 11.75 -5.02 15.65
CA THR A 199 10.82 -5.62 14.67
C THR A 199 11.44 -6.87 14.04
N ILE A 200 10.68 -7.96 14.01
CA ILE A 200 11.11 -9.23 13.43
C ILE A 200 10.47 -9.35 12.03
N LEU A 201 11.30 -9.61 11.05
CA LEU A 201 10.87 -9.93 9.68
C LEU A 201 11.08 -11.41 9.44
N ASP A 202 10.01 -12.17 9.47
CA ASP A 202 10.03 -13.58 9.09
C ASP A 202 9.82 -13.77 7.60
N ASP A 203 10.02 -15.00 7.16
CA ASP A 203 9.81 -15.40 5.76
C ASP A 203 10.55 -14.52 4.74
N VAL A 204 11.78 -14.12 5.08
CA VAL A 204 12.67 -13.41 4.16
C VAL A 204 13.30 -14.40 3.19
N TRP A 205 13.09 -14.17 1.91
CA TRP A 205 13.70 -14.91 0.82
C TRP A 205 14.89 -14.14 0.26
N TRP A 206 16.05 -14.75 0.28
CA TRP A 206 17.28 -14.15 -0.23
C TRP A 206 17.31 -14.18 -1.75
N GLU A 207 17.76 -13.11 -2.38
CA GLU A 207 17.87 -13.01 -3.83
C GLU A 207 19.14 -13.71 -4.31
N ALA A 208 19.04 -14.44 -5.43
CA ALA A 208 20.21 -14.97 -6.13
C ALA A 208 21.01 -13.82 -6.76
N HIS A 209 22.22 -14.11 -7.20
CA HIS A 209 23.10 -13.10 -7.82
C HIS A 209 22.54 -12.47 -9.11
N ASP A 210 21.57 -13.11 -9.77
CA ASP A 210 20.86 -12.52 -10.92
C ASP A 210 19.76 -11.54 -10.53
N GLY A 211 19.50 -11.35 -9.24
CA GLY A 211 18.46 -10.48 -8.69
C GLY A 211 17.02 -10.92 -9.01
N ARG A 212 16.84 -12.07 -9.64
CA ARG A 212 15.52 -12.58 -10.09
C ARG A 212 15.12 -13.87 -9.42
N THR A 213 16.08 -14.79 -9.29
CA THR A 213 15.83 -16.09 -8.67
C THR A 213 15.87 -15.98 -7.16
N ARG A 214 14.80 -16.41 -6.51
CA ARG A 214 14.74 -16.49 -5.04
C ARG A 214 15.38 -17.79 -4.60
N LEU A 215 16.28 -17.71 -3.64
CA LEU A 215 16.89 -18.89 -3.05
C LEU A 215 16.17 -19.26 -1.74
N PRO A 216 16.15 -20.57 -1.39
CA PRO A 216 15.60 -21.02 -0.13
C PRO A 216 16.24 -20.31 1.07
N ARG A 217 15.44 -19.99 2.05
CA ARG A 217 15.84 -19.25 3.26
C ARG A 217 16.99 -19.90 4.02
N HIS A 218 17.05 -21.23 4.03
CA HIS A 218 18.09 -22.00 4.72
C HIS A 218 19.52 -21.86 4.14
N LEU A 219 19.64 -21.30 2.93
CA LEU A 219 20.98 -21.13 2.30
C LEU A 219 21.74 -19.93 2.89
N GLY A 220 21.06 -19.03 3.60
CA GLY A 220 21.70 -17.89 4.23
C GLY A 220 22.36 -16.86 3.30
N PRO A 221 22.92 -15.79 3.87
CA PRO A 221 23.56 -14.72 3.12
C PRO A 221 24.84 -15.14 2.39
N GLU A 222 25.60 -16.06 2.95
CA GLU A 222 26.87 -16.53 2.42
C GLU A 222 26.76 -17.23 1.04
N ALA A 223 25.55 -17.65 0.69
CA ALA A 223 25.27 -18.24 -0.61
C ALA A 223 25.05 -17.18 -1.72
N ARG A 224 25.26 -15.90 -1.43
CA ARG A 224 24.96 -14.77 -2.30
C ARG A 224 26.21 -14.11 -2.84
N ASP A 225 26.09 -13.56 -4.04
CA ASP A 225 27.09 -12.67 -4.60
C ASP A 225 26.98 -11.29 -3.94
N PRO A 226 28.01 -10.79 -3.26
CA PRO A 226 27.98 -9.51 -2.59
C PRO A 226 27.90 -8.30 -3.53
N THR A 227 28.16 -8.51 -4.81
CA THR A 227 28.14 -7.43 -5.80
C THR A 227 26.75 -7.11 -6.34
N ILE A 228 25.76 -7.91 -6.02
CA ILE A 228 24.37 -7.63 -6.40
C ILE A 228 23.97 -6.26 -5.85
N HIS A 229 23.27 -5.48 -6.65
CA HIS A 229 22.90 -4.10 -6.37
C HIS A 229 24.08 -3.13 -6.17
N GLY A 230 25.28 -3.51 -6.62
CA GLY A 230 26.47 -2.65 -6.60
C GLY A 230 26.98 -2.27 -5.21
N LYS A 231 26.64 -3.02 -4.17
CA LYS A 231 27.09 -2.82 -2.79
C LYS A 231 27.87 -4.04 -2.29
N PRO A 232 29.20 -4.06 -2.43
CA PRO A 232 30.03 -5.16 -1.93
C PRO A 232 29.84 -5.36 -0.42
N GLY A 233 29.79 -6.60 0.02
CA GLY A 233 29.61 -6.96 1.44
C GLY A 233 28.16 -6.85 1.95
N ILE A 234 27.18 -6.60 1.08
CA ILE A 234 25.76 -6.61 1.44
C ILE A 234 25.02 -7.63 0.59
N THR A 235 24.29 -8.51 1.22
CA THR A 235 23.32 -9.37 0.54
C THR A 235 21.91 -8.88 0.79
N PHE A 236 21.00 -9.15 -0.13
CA PHE A 236 19.62 -8.67 -0.10
C PHE A 236 18.64 -9.84 -0.07
N GLY A 237 17.55 -9.62 0.64
CA GLY A 237 16.41 -10.51 0.66
C GLY A 237 15.12 -9.72 0.66
N ARG A 238 14.00 -10.40 0.42
CA ARG A 238 12.66 -9.81 0.46
C ARG A 238 11.77 -10.62 1.38
N GLN A 239 11.07 -9.91 2.25
CA GLN A 239 9.98 -10.52 2.99
C GLN A 239 8.90 -11.02 2.02
N ILE A 240 8.32 -12.19 2.27
CA ILE A 240 7.17 -12.67 1.50
C ILE A 240 5.93 -11.85 1.89
N GLY A 241 5.20 -11.37 0.90
CA GLY A 241 3.99 -10.57 1.10
C GLY A 241 3.62 -9.81 -0.17
N ALA A 242 2.46 -9.17 -0.17
CA ALA A 242 1.99 -8.36 -1.30
C ALA A 242 2.93 -7.17 -1.60
N TYR A 243 3.48 -6.57 -0.54
CA TYR A 243 4.44 -5.47 -0.63
C TYR A 243 5.69 -5.79 0.18
N PRO A 244 6.60 -6.60 -0.38
CA PRO A 244 7.76 -7.11 0.34
C PRO A 244 8.71 -6.00 0.79
N ILE A 245 9.17 -6.11 2.03
CA ILE A 245 10.23 -5.25 2.58
C ILE A 245 11.56 -5.79 2.05
N LEU A 246 12.38 -4.90 1.49
CA LEU A 246 13.75 -5.22 1.10
C LEU A 246 14.64 -5.16 2.34
N VAL A 247 15.35 -6.24 2.58
CA VAL A 247 16.27 -6.39 3.72
C VAL A 247 17.70 -6.51 3.18
N GLY A 248 18.59 -5.66 3.70
CA GLY A 248 20.03 -5.78 3.44
C GLY A 248 20.75 -6.32 4.67
N MET A 249 21.65 -7.27 4.50
CA MET A 249 22.53 -7.77 5.56
C MET A 249 23.99 -7.64 5.15
N ASN A 250 24.82 -7.16 6.07
CA ASN A 250 26.28 -7.23 5.94
C ASN A 250 26.75 -8.66 6.16
N TYR A 251 27.78 -9.08 5.44
CA TYR A 251 28.45 -10.36 5.65
C TYR A 251 29.96 -10.25 5.47
#